data_d279d1529ad6feee985b90044f793552
#
_entry.id   d279d1529ad6feee985b90044f793552
#
_cell.length_a   1.000
_cell.length_b   1.000
_cell.length_c   1.000
_cell.angle_alpha   90.00
_cell.angle_beta   90.00
_cell.angle_gamma   90.00
#
_symmetry.space_group_name_H-M   'P 1'
#
loop_
_entity.id
_entity.type
_entity.pdbx_description
1 polymer ?
#
loop_
_entity_poly.entity_id
_entity_poly.type
_entity_poly.pdbx_seq_one_letter_code
_entity_poly.pdbx_strand_id
1 'polypeptide(L)'
;VFYMDNSFPESWKKYIKAGEEEWKDTFERIGFKNAIVAKDFPVNDPEFDPDNVKFSCVRYSPSQVANAMGPSWTDPRTGEILNASVYLYHNLIQLVHDWRFLQTSPADPDARKVILDEDVLGNCIRYVVSHEVGHCLALMHNMSGSAAIPTDSLRSPSFTQTYGTTYSIMDYARNNYIAQPGDKERGVKLTPPKLGLYDYFTIQWLYTPLLDAKSSKDEVPTLSRWITEKSGNPVYRYGKQQISSRLDPSSVEEDLGDDPVKAAGYGIQNLKYELAHLSEWVKDTD
;
A
#
# COMPACT_ATOMS: atom_id res chain seq x y z
N VAL A 1 12.82 -13.82 -4.36
CA VAL A 1 11.73 -14.72 -3.95
C VAL A 1 11.33 -14.39 -2.53
N PHE A 2 10.02 -14.23 -2.29
CA PHE A 2 9.46 -14.20 -0.94
C PHE A 2 8.84 -15.55 -0.62
N TYR A 3 9.14 -16.08 0.56
CA TYR A 3 8.58 -17.33 1.06
C TYR A 3 7.50 -17.01 2.09
N MET A 4 6.27 -17.43 1.82
CA MET A 4 5.12 -17.20 2.68
C MET A 4 5.01 -18.28 3.76
N ASP A 5 4.87 -17.87 5.02
CA ASP A 5 4.73 -18.75 6.18
C ASP A 5 3.48 -19.63 6.06
N ASN A 6 3.66 -20.94 6.29
CA ASN A 6 2.57 -21.92 6.24
C ASN A 6 1.54 -21.74 7.37
N SER A 7 1.89 -21.00 8.42
CA SER A 7 1.01 -20.72 9.57
C SER A 7 -0.11 -19.71 9.26
N PHE A 8 -0.06 -19.03 8.12
CA PHE A 8 -1.16 -18.14 7.72
C PHE A 8 -2.47 -18.91 7.53
N PRO A 9 -3.63 -18.31 7.91
CA PRO A 9 -4.93 -18.83 7.55
C PRO A 9 -5.04 -19.07 6.04
N GLU A 10 -5.63 -20.18 5.63
CA GLU A 10 -5.68 -20.57 4.21
C GLU A 10 -6.38 -19.52 3.33
N SER A 11 -7.42 -18.89 3.87
CA SER A 11 -8.17 -17.82 3.20
C SER A 11 -7.32 -16.56 2.89
N TRP A 12 -6.21 -16.34 3.61
CA TRP A 12 -5.35 -15.15 3.41
C TRP A 12 -4.28 -15.38 2.35
N LYS A 13 -3.83 -16.61 2.16
CA LYS A 13 -2.63 -16.94 1.37
C LYS A 13 -2.70 -16.42 -0.07
N LYS A 14 -3.86 -16.52 -0.73
CA LYS A 14 -4.03 -16.00 -2.10
C LYS A 14 -3.86 -14.48 -2.19
N TYR A 15 -4.29 -13.75 -1.15
CA TYR A 15 -4.18 -12.29 -1.11
C TYR A 15 -2.78 -11.83 -0.72
N ILE A 16 -2.09 -12.58 0.17
CA ILE A 16 -0.69 -12.34 0.51
C ILE A 16 0.17 -12.48 -0.75
N LYS A 17 0.05 -13.59 -1.47
CA LYS A 17 0.76 -13.80 -2.74
C LYS A 17 0.44 -12.72 -3.78
N ALA A 18 -0.81 -12.32 -3.89
CA ALA A 18 -1.20 -11.24 -4.79
C ALA A 18 -0.54 -9.90 -4.41
N GLY A 19 -0.42 -9.59 -3.11
CA GLY A 19 0.29 -8.40 -2.63
C GLY A 19 1.79 -8.45 -2.88
N GLU A 20 2.44 -9.59 -2.65
CA GLU A 20 3.86 -9.80 -2.97
C GLU A 20 4.13 -9.59 -4.47
N GLU A 21 3.30 -10.17 -5.32
CA GLU A 21 3.50 -10.19 -6.77
C GLU A 21 2.98 -8.94 -7.50
N GLU A 22 2.34 -8.01 -6.80
CA GLU A 22 1.83 -6.78 -7.40
C GLU A 22 2.95 -5.93 -8.03
N TRP A 23 4.17 -6.02 -7.51
CA TRP A 23 5.34 -5.31 -8.00
C TRP A 23 5.96 -5.89 -9.29
N LYS A 24 5.53 -7.06 -9.76
CA LYS A 24 6.06 -7.70 -10.99
C LYS A 24 6.01 -6.77 -12.18
N ASP A 25 4.87 -6.12 -12.42
CA ASP A 25 4.68 -5.25 -13.58
C ASP A 25 5.64 -4.06 -13.60
N THR A 26 6.00 -3.52 -12.43
CA THR A 26 6.97 -2.42 -12.35
C THR A 26 8.35 -2.85 -12.81
N PHE A 27 8.77 -4.04 -12.45
CA PHE A 27 10.06 -4.60 -12.87
C PHE A 27 10.06 -5.05 -14.33
N GLU A 28 8.93 -5.57 -14.84
CA GLU A 28 8.81 -5.94 -16.25
C GLU A 28 8.95 -4.74 -17.18
N ARG A 29 8.44 -3.57 -16.78
CA ARG A 29 8.60 -2.31 -17.52
C ARG A 29 10.03 -1.82 -17.66
N ILE A 30 10.92 -2.24 -16.77
CA ILE A 30 12.36 -1.95 -16.84
C ILE A 30 13.20 -3.15 -17.31
N GLY A 31 12.54 -4.20 -17.83
CA GLY A 31 13.19 -5.32 -18.52
C GLY A 31 13.46 -6.55 -17.65
N PHE A 32 13.05 -6.60 -16.38
CA PHE A 32 13.23 -7.76 -15.51
C PHE A 32 11.98 -8.64 -15.50
N LYS A 33 12.11 -9.89 -15.91
CA LYS A 33 11.04 -10.88 -15.80
C LYS A 33 11.14 -11.65 -14.49
N ASN A 34 10.02 -11.92 -13.86
CA ASN A 34 9.93 -12.68 -12.61
C ASN A 34 10.85 -12.13 -11.50
N ALA A 35 10.98 -10.80 -11.40
CA ALA A 35 11.81 -10.17 -10.38
C ALA A 35 11.28 -10.47 -8.97
N ILE A 36 9.97 -10.49 -8.79
CA ILE A 36 9.30 -10.86 -7.54
C ILE A 36 8.52 -12.14 -7.76
N VAL A 37 8.72 -13.12 -6.87
CA VAL A 37 8.04 -14.43 -6.92
C VAL A 37 7.63 -14.82 -5.51
N ALA A 38 6.34 -15.11 -5.32
CA ALA A 38 5.78 -15.66 -4.09
C ALA A 38 5.86 -17.19 -4.10
N LYS A 39 6.33 -17.79 -3.00
CA LYS A 39 6.36 -19.24 -2.77
C LYS A 39 5.88 -19.56 -1.36
N ASP A 40 5.36 -20.74 -1.14
CA ASP A 40 5.11 -21.26 0.20
C ASP A 40 6.43 -21.71 0.85
N PHE A 41 6.50 -21.72 2.19
CA PHE A 41 7.61 -22.33 2.91
C PHE A 41 7.79 -23.78 2.45
N PRO A 42 9.01 -24.20 2.08
CA PRO A 42 9.28 -25.59 1.74
C PRO A 42 8.99 -26.51 2.92
N VAL A 43 8.22 -27.58 2.67
CA VAL A 43 7.82 -28.52 3.74
C VAL A 43 8.93 -29.54 4.05
N ASN A 44 9.74 -29.89 3.06
CA ASN A 44 10.72 -30.98 3.15
C ASN A 44 12.13 -30.54 2.73
N ASP A 45 12.48 -29.29 2.90
CA ASP A 45 13.83 -28.79 2.61
C ASP A 45 14.60 -28.58 3.93
N PRO A 46 15.59 -29.45 4.27
CA PRO A 46 16.35 -29.32 5.50
C PRO A 46 17.27 -28.10 5.54
N GLU A 47 17.54 -27.46 4.39
CA GLU A 47 18.35 -26.25 4.30
C GLU A 47 17.52 -24.97 4.46
N PHE A 48 16.18 -25.07 4.44
CA PHE A 48 15.32 -23.93 4.61
C PHE A 48 15.15 -23.56 6.07
N ASP A 49 15.61 -22.38 6.42
CA ASP A 49 15.42 -21.78 7.73
C ASP A 49 14.93 -20.34 7.52
N PRO A 50 13.68 -20.01 7.92
CA PRO A 50 13.13 -18.67 7.76
C PRO A 50 13.90 -17.59 8.54
N ASP A 51 14.75 -17.95 9.49
CA ASP A 51 15.62 -17.01 10.22
C ASP A 51 16.99 -16.83 9.53
N ASN A 52 17.26 -17.58 8.46
CA ASN A 52 18.47 -17.43 7.69
C ASN A 52 18.36 -16.25 6.71
N VAL A 53 19.37 -15.37 6.70
CA VAL A 53 19.45 -14.20 5.82
C VAL A 53 19.28 -14.50 4.32
N LYS A 54 19.49 -15.74 3.90
CA LYS A 54 19.30 -16.18 2.50
C LYS A 54 17.85 -16.20 2.03
N PHE A 55 16.89 -16.24 2.95
CA PHE A 55 15.48 -16.41 2.61
C PHE A 55 14.67 -15.19 3.05
N SER A 56 14.22 -14.40 2.08
CA SER A 56 13.25 -13.35 2.35
C SER A 56 11.88 -13.96 2.55
N CYS A 57 11.20 -13.60 3.63
CA CYS A 57 9.98 -14.27 4.07
C CYS A 57 8.84 -13.29 4.33
N VAL A 58 7.60 -13.76 4.14
CA VAL A 58 6.42 -13.14 4.73
C VAL A 58 6.01 -13.98 5.93
N ARG A 59 6.18 -13.41 7.12
CA ARG A 59 6.08 -14.10 8.42
C ARG A 59 4.76 -13.78 9.10
N TYR A 60 4.12 -14.80 9.63
CA TYR A 60 2.95 -14.64 10.50
C TYR A 60 3.36 -14.53 11.97
N SER A 61 2.89 -13.47 12.63
CA SER A 61 3.11 -13.28 14.06
C SER A 61 1.77 -13.34 14.81
N PRO A 62 1.52 -14.42 15.60
CA PRO A 62 0.26 -14.60 16.32
C PRO A 62 0.23 -13.74 17.60
N SER A 63 0.34 -12.43 17.45
CA SER A 63 0.33 -11.48 18.56
C SER A 63 -0.79 -10.45 18.41
N GLN A 64 -1.15 -9.79 19.53
CA GLN A 64 -2.19 -8.77 19.56
C GLN A 64 -1.73 -7.41 19.02
N VAL A 65 -0.55 -7.33 18.40
CA VAL A 65 -0.09 -6.11 17.75
C VAL A 65 -0.93 -5.86 16.48
N ALA A 66 -1.50 -4.67 16.36
CA ALA A 66 -2.27 -4.24 15.19
C ALA A 66 -1.34 -3.50 14.23
N ASN A 67 -0.48 -4.22 13.53
CA ASN A 67 0.52 -3.64 12.62
C ASN A 67 1.00 -4.65 11.57
N ALA A 68 1.79 -4.15 10.61
CA ALA A 68 2.65 -4.90 9.72
C ALA A 68 3.99 -4.18 9.60
N MET A 69 5.04 -4.85 9.15
CA MET A 69 6.37 -4.28 8.97
C MET A 69 7.09 -4.96 7.80
N GLY A 70 7.78 -4.17 6.97
CA GLY A 70 8.59 -4.65 5.85
C GLY A 70 10.07 -4.23 5.95
N PRO A 71 10.82 -4.66 6.99
CA PRO A 71 12.23 -4.31 7.10
C PRO A 71 13.08 -5.01 6.04
N SER A 72 14.22 -4.37 5.72
CA SER A 72 15.28 -4.96 4.91
C SER A 72 16.64 -4.81 5.61
N TRP A 73 17.54 -5.75 5.29
CA TRP A 73 18.93 -5.72 5.73
C TRP A 73 19.82 -5.51 4.52
N THR A 74 20.62 -4.46 4.54
CA THR A 74 21.46 -4.06 3.41
C THR A 74 22.94 -4.18 3.76
N ASP A 75 23.78 -4.52 2.79
CA ASP A 75 25.23 -4.41 2.91
C ASP A 75 25.61 -2.92 2.94
N PRO A 76 26.20 -2.42 4.03
CA PRO A 76 26.54 -0.99 4.15
C PRO A 76 27.60 -0.53 3.16
N ARG A 77 28.32 -1.45 2.51
CA ARG A 77 29.38 -1.12 1.54
C ARG A 77 28.81 -0.90 0.13
N THR A 78 27.74 -1.61 -0.21
CA THR A 78 27.19 -1.66 -1.58
C THR A 78 25.78 -1.15 -1.69
N GLY A 79 25.00 -1.17 -0.59
CA GLY A 79 23.56 -0.91 -0.60
C GLY A 79 22.74 -2.12 -1.08
N GLU A 80 23.37 -3.26 -1.36
CA GLU A 80 22.66 -4.49 -1.75
C GLU A 80 21.72 -4.94 -0.64
N ILE A 81 20.46 -5.22 -0.98
CA ILE A 81 19.48 -5.80 -0.06
C ILE A 81 19.79 -7.29 0.07
N LEU A 82 20.34 -7.67 1.23
CA LEU A 82 20.74 -9.06 1.54
C LEU A 82 19.54 -9.90 1.93
N ASN A 83 18.58 -9.31 2.66
CA ASN A 83 17.33 -9.91 3.08
C ASN A 83 16.26 -8.85 3.21
N ALA A 84 15.03 -9.21 2.89
CA ALA A 84 13.87 -8.39 3.13
C ALA A 84 12.72 -9.29 3.58
N SER A 85 12.10 -8.99 4.70
CA SER A 85 11.02 -9.82 5.25
C SER A 85 9.84 -8.96 5.68
N VAL A 86 8.64 -9.44 5.38
CA VAL A 86 7.39 -8.83 5.84
C VAL A 86 6.91 -9.57 7.09
N TYR A 87 6.52 -8.83 8.12
CA TYR A 87 5.91 -9.36 9.33
C TYR A 87 4.46 -8.90 9.40
N LEU A 88 3.51 -9.84 9.38
CA LEU A 88 2.09 -9.59 9.56
C LEU A 88 1.66 -10.06 10.94
N TYR A 89 1.24 -9.13 11.78
CA TYR A 89 0.72 -9.44 13.10
C TYR A 89 -0.77 -9.81 13.03
N HIS A 90 -1.22 -10.71 13.94
CA HIS A 90 -2.60 -11.23 13.85
C HIS A 90 -3.65 -10.12 13.92
N ASN A 91 -3.51 -9.17 14.84
CA ASN A 91 -4.49 -8.10 15.00
C ASN A 91 -4.49 -7.04 13.88
N LEU A 92 -3.69 -7.24 12.83
CA LEU A 92 -3.85 -6.49 11.58
C LEU A 92 -5.29 -6.56 11.05
N ILE A 93 -5.97 -7.71 11.24
CA ILE A 93 -7.38 -7.88 10.81
C ILE A 93 -8.31 -6.86 11.46
N GLN A 94 -8.13 -6.60 12.75
CA GLN A 94 -8.91 -5.58 13.45
C GLN A 94 -8.61 -4.19 12.89
N LEU A 95 -7.34 -3.87 12.68
CA LEU A 95 -6.90 -2.58 12.17
C LEU A 95 -7.50 -2.29 10.78
N VAL A 96 -7.41 -3.24 9.84
CA VAL A 96 -7.95 -3.04 8.48
C VAL A 96 -9.47 -3.03 8.47
N HIS A 97 -10.12 -3.79 9.39
CA HIS A 97 -11.56 -3.72 9.59
C HIS A 97 -11.99 -2.32 10.02
N ASP A 98 -11.33 -1.75 11.05
CA ASP A 98 -11.66 -0.43 11.58
C ASP A 98 -11.47 0.65 10.52
N TRP A 99 -10.37 0.60 9.75
CA TRP A 99 -10.18 1.53 8.62
C TRP A 99 -11.30 1.39 7.59
N ARG A 100 -11.64 0.16 7.22
CA ARG A 100 -12.65 -0.11 6.20
C ARG A 100 -14.02 0.37 6.65
N PHE A 101 -14.38 0.08 7.91
CA PHE A 101 -15.63 0.50 8.51
C PHE A 101 -15.72 2.04 8.57
N LEU A 102 -14.79 2.70 9.29
CA LEU A 102 -14.82 4.16 9.50
C LEU A 102 -14.73 4.97 8.20
N GLN A 103 -13.97 4.50 7.23
CA GLN A 103 -13.70 5.28 6.02
C GLN A 103 -14.74 5.08 4.92
N THR A 104 -15.43 3.94 4.89
CA THR A 104 -16.29 3.63 3.75
C THR A 104 -17.68 3.09 4.06
N SER A 105 -18.02 2.76 5.30
CA SER A 105 -19.34 2.19 5.62
C SER A 105 -20.54 3.07 5.16
N PRO A 106 -20.46 4.40 5.09
CA PRO A 106 -21.54 5.20 4.53
C PRO A 106 -21.83 4.91 3.06
N ALA A 107 -20.78 4.72 2.27
CA ALA A 107 -20.87 4.49 0.83
C ALA A 107 -20.83 2.99 0.44
N ASP A 108 -20.45 2.10 1.36
CA ASP A 108 -20.22 0.68 1.09
C ASP A 108 -20.91 -0.24 2.10
N PRO A 109 -22.05 -0.87 1.73
CA PRO A 109 -22.70 -1.84 2.58
C PRO A 109 -21.82 -3.03 3.01
N ASP A 110 -20.82 -3.44 2.19
CA ASP A 110 -19.93 -4.55 2.52
C ASP A 110 -18.95 -4.21 3.65
N ALA A 111 -18.76 -2.92 3.93
CA ALA A 111 -17.94 -2.44 5.05
C ALA A 111 -18.67 -2.39 6.39
N ARG A 112 -20.01 -2.61 6.43
CA ARG A 112 -20.86 -2.47 7.64
C ARG A 112 -20.90 -3.73 8.50
N LYS A 113 -20.23 -4.78 8.10
CA LYS A 113 -20.26 -6.08 8.78
C LYS A 113 -19.27 -6.11 9.94
N VAL A 114 -19.68 -6.68 11.08
CA VAL A 114 -18.81 -6.94 12.23
C VAL A 114 -17.67 -7.89 11.83
N ILE A 115 -17.95 -8.85 10.96
CA ILE A 115 -16.95 -9.71 10.32
C ILE A 115 -17.02 -9.44 8.82
N LEU A 116 -15.95 -8.91 8.25
CA LEU A 116 -15.85 -8.66 6.82
C LEU A 116 -15.87 -9.96 6.01
N ASP A 117 -16.48 -9.93 4.85
CA ASP A 117 -16.40 -11.04 3.90
C ASP A 117 -14.93 -11.30 3.50
N GLU A 118 -14.62 -12.55 3.17
CA GLU A 118 -13.26 -13.00 2.89
C GLU A 118 -12.56 -12.17 1.81
N ASP A 119 -13.26 -11.80 0.75
CA ASP A 119 -12.70 -11.03 -0.35
C ASP A 119 -12.47 -9.55 0.02
N VAL A 120 -13.31 -8.98 0.87
CA VAL A 120 -13.15 -7.61 1.39
C VAL A 120 -11.94 -7.56 2.31
N LEU A 121 -11.86 -8.45 3.30
CA LEU A 121 -10.71 -8.56 4.20
C LEU A 121 -9.42 -8.88 3.43
N GLY A 122 -9.51 -9.83 2.50
CA GLY A 122 -8.37 -10.26 1.69
C GLY A 122 -7.78 -9.13 0.85
N ASN A 123 -8.62 -8.26 0.26
CA ASN A 123 -8.13 -7.09 -0.46
C ASN A 123 -7.42 -6.08 0.45
N CYS A 124 -7.85 -5.93 1.69
CA CYS A 124 -7.14 -5.12 2.68
C CYS A 124 -5.78 -5.74 3.03
N ILE A 125 -5.71 -7.06 3.21
CA ILE A 125 -4.45 -7.78 3.44
C ILE A 125 -3.50 -7.63 2.24
N ARG A 126 -4.01 -7.81 1.00
CA ARG A 126 -3.23 -7.58 -0.22
C ARG A 126 -2.58 -6.19 -0.23
N TYR A 127 -3.35 -5.15 0.07
CA TYR A 127 -2.86 -3.78 0.13
C TYR A 127 -1.71 -3.63 1.13
N VAL A 128 -1.90 -4.12 2.36
CA VAL A 128 -0.86 -4.04 3.39
C VAL A 128 0.39 -4.79 2.96
N VAL A 129 0.27 -6.02 2.45
CA VAL A 129 1.42 -6.80 1.97
C VAL A 129 2.15 -6.07 0.84
N SER A 130 1.42 -5.52 -0.13
CA SER A 130 2.03 -4.77 -1.23
C SER A 130 2.77 -3.53 -0.74
N HIS A 131 2.23 -2.80 0.25
CA HIS A 131 2.88 -1.67 0.91
C HIS A 131 4.18 -2.11 1.60
N GLU A 132 4.15 -3.17 2.41
CA GLU A 132 5.32 -3.68 3.13
C GLU A 132 6.40 -4.22 2.18
N VAL A 133 6.01 -4.85 1.08
CA VAL A 133 6.96 -5.23 0.02
C VAL A 133 7.62 -3.99 -0.60
N GLY A 134 6.89 -2.89 -0.75
CA GLY A 134 7.47 -1.61 -1.15
C GLY A 134 8.63 -1.18 -0.23
N HIS A 135 8.46 -1.30 1.09
CA HIS A 135 9.55 -1.05 2.05
C HIS A 135 10.70 -2.04 1.88
N CYS A 136 10.41 -3.32 1.65
CA CYS A 136 11.41 -4.32 1.33
C CYS A 136 12.22 -3.99 0.05
N LEU A 137 11.64 -3.22 -0.86
CA LEU A 137 12.29 -2.70 -2.07
C LEU A 137 12.95 -1.33 -1.87
N ALA A 138 13.20 -0.93 -0.63
CA ALA A 138 13.83 0.33 -0.22
C ALA A 138 12.99 1.60 -0.50
N LEU A 139 11.67 1.47 -0.71
CA LEU A 139 10.81 2.64 -0.82
C LEU A 139 10.48 3.19 0.56
N MET A 140 10.52 4.50 0.68
CA MET A 140 10.04 5.23 1.86
C MET A 140 8.58 5.65 1.66
N HIS A 141 7.87 5.96 2.76
CA HIS A 141 6.55 6.55 2.66
C HIS A 141 6.55 7.80 1.78
N ASN A 142 5.52 7.93 0.93
CA ASN A 142 5.26 9.11 0.12
C ASN A 142 3.86 9.66 0.42
N MET A 143 3.76 10.49 1.45
CA MET A 143 2.50 11.08 1.92
C MET A 143 1.94 12.16 0.98
N SER A 144 2.62 12.50 -0.11
CA SER A 144 2.11 13.43 -1.13
C SER A 144 1.40 12.73 -2.30
N GLY A 145 1.31 11.39 -2.28
CA GLY A 145 0.70 10.64 -3.37
C GLY A 145 -0.81 10.89 -3.51
N SER A 146 -1.52 10.97 -2.40
CA SER A 146 -2.96 11.28 -2.33
C SER A 146 -3.25 12.77 -2.52
N ALA A 147 -2.44 13.65 -1.91
CA ALA A 147 -2.57 15.11 -2.01
C ALA A 147 -2.36 15.66 -3.45
N ALA A 148 -1.83 14.84 -4.35
CA ALA A 148 -1.69 15.18 -5.77
C ALA A 148 -2.99 14.99 -6.60
N ILE A 149 -4.02 14.34 -6.03
CA ILE A 149 -5.27 14.02 -6.73
C ILE A 149 -6.30 15.12 -6.48
N PRO A 150 -6.93 15.68 -7.53
CA PRO A 150 -8.05 16.60 -7.34
C PRO A 150 -9.17 15.93 -6.53
N THR A 151 -9.59 16.54 -5.44
CA THR A 151 -10.57 15.98 -4.48
C THR A 151 -11.83 15.47 -5.15
N ASP A 152 -12.38 16.22 -6.14
CA ASP A 152 -13.58 15.78 -6.87
C ASP A 152 -13.36 14.53 -7.72
N SER A 153 -12.12 14.28 -8.15
CA SER A 153 -11.77 13.12 -8.94
C SER A 153 -11.92 11.81 -8.16
N LEU A 154 -11.81 11.87 -6.83
CA LEU A 154 -12.04 10.72 -5.95
C LEU A 154 -13.51 10.27 -5.89
N ARG A 155 -14.43 11.08 -6.42
CA ARG A 155 -15.85 10.74 -6.63
C ARG A 155 -16.19 10.43 -8.09
N SER A 156 -15.19 10.38 -8.97
CA SER A 156 -15.34 10.04 -10.39
C SER A 156 -15.11 8.54 -10.62
N PRO A 157 -16.10 7.80 -11.17
CA PRO A 157 -15.91 6.40 -11.53
C PRO A 157 -14.75 6.17 -12.50
N SER A 158 -14.68 6.94 -13.59
CA SER A 158 -13.64 6.78 -14.60
C SER A 158 -12.24 7.09 -14.07
N PHE A 159 -12.11 8.12 -13.23
CA PHE A 159 -10.85 8.47 -12.62
C PHE A 159 -10.38 7.37 -11.64
N THR A 160 -11.23 7.01 -10.67
CA THR A 160 -10.85 6.05 -9.63
C THR A 160 -10.63 4.64 -10.16
N GLN A 161 -11.30 4.26 -11.25
CA GLN A 161 -11.05 2.99 -11.95
C GLN A 161 -9.71 2.97 -12.68
N THR A 162 -9.25 4.13 -13.17
CA THR A 162 -7.99 4.25 -13.91
C THR A 162 -6.78 4.44 -12.99
N TYR A 163 -6.89 5.35 -12.01
CA TYR A 163 -5.76 5.81 -11.20
C TYR A 163 -5.84 5.38 -9.73
N GLY A 164 -6.97 4.86 -9.27
CA GLY A 164 -7.18 4.56 -7.86
C GLY A 164 -7.39 5.82 -7.01
N THR A 165 -6.92 5.77 -5.75
CA THR A 165 -7.11 6.80 -4.73
C THR A 165 -5.83 7.52 -4.35
N THR A 166 -4.68 7.07 -4.87
CA THR A 166 -3.36 7.67 -4.66
C THR A 166 -2.45 7.35 -5.83
N TYR A 167 -1.42 8.17 -6.05
CA TYR A 167 -0.37 7.88 -7.02
C TYR A 167 0.78 7.04 -6.46
N SER A 168 0.77 6.72 -5.15
CA SER A 168 1.76 5.84 -4.53
C SER A 168 1.10 4.93 -3.49
N ILE A 169 1.38 3.62 -3.56
CA ILE A 169 0.96 2.68 -2.51
C ILE A 169 1.70 2.91 -1.19
N MET A 170 2.81 3.67 -1.25
CA MET A 170 3.58 4.06 -0.06
C MET A 170 2.98 5.23 0.70
N ASP A 171 1.80 5.70 0.29
CA ASP A 171 0.97 6.65 1.01
C ASP A 171 -0.01 5.92 1.95
N TYR A 172 -0.45 6.59 3.01
CA TYR A 172 -1.50 6.08 3.87
C TYR A 172 -2.91 6.48 3.38
N ALA A 173 -3.12 6.40 2.08
CA ALA A 173 -4.39 6.66 1.40
C ALA A 173 -5.40 5.50 1.48
N ARG A 174 -5.40 4.76 2.51
CA ARG A 174 -6.05 3.47 2.87
C ARG A 174 -7.35 3.16 2.13
N ASN A 175 -8.41 3.92 2.36
CA ASN A 175 -9.71 3.78 1.69
C ASN A 175 -10.28 5.14 1.31
N ASN A 176 -11.16 5.17 0.32
CA ASN A 176 -11.73 6.40 -0.23
C ASN A 176 -12.86 6.94 0.67
N TYR A 177 -12.52 7.66 1.74
CA TYR A 177 -13.49 8.29 2.64
C TYR A 177 -14.19 9.53 2.05
N ILE A 178 -13.78 9.98 0.88
CA ILE A 178 -14.42 11.12 0.17
C ILE A 178 -15.69 10.67 -0.53
N ALA A 179 -15.76 9.39 -0.92
CA ALA A 179 -16.95 8.83 -1.54
C ALA A 179 -18.16 8.94 -0.62
N GLN A 180 -19.30 9.27 -1.21
CA GLN A 180 -20.57 9.48 -0.52
C GLN A 180 -21.55 8.35 -0.84
N PRO A 181 -22.65 8.16 -0.08
CA PRO A 181 -23.69 7.21 -0.43
C PRO A 181 -24.14 7.35 -1.90
N GLY A 182 -24.19 6.22 -2.62
CA GLY A 182 -24.49 6.18 -4.05
C GLY A 182 -23.27 6.24 -4.98
N ASP A 183 -22.08 6.56 -4.47
CA ASP A 183 -20.87 6.63 -5.32
C ASP A 183 -20.38 5.24 -5.73
N LYS A 184 -20.47 4.24 -4.85
CA LYS A 184 -20.13 2.84 -5.16
C LYS A 184 -20.97 2.31 -6.30
N GLU A 185 -22.28 2.53 -6.26
CA GLU A 185 -23.24 2.10 -7.27
C GLU A 185 -22.97 2.75 -8.63
N ARG A 186 -22.38 3.94 -8.66
CA ARG A 186 -21.93 4.62 -9.89
C ARG A 186 -20.60 4.07 -10.39
N GLY A 187 -19.92 3.22 -9.63
CA GLY A 187 -18.65 2.59 -9.99
C GLY A 187 -17.40 3.29 -9.44
N VAL A 188 -17.55 4.21 -8.48
CA VAL A 188 -16.39 4.80 -7.77
C VAL A 188 -15.67 3.71 -6.98
N LYS A 189 -14.35 3.67 -7.06
CA LYS A 189 -13.53 2.75 -6.28
C LYS A 189 -13.37 3.22 -4.85
N LEU A 190 -13.70 2.36 -3.91
CA LEU A 190 -13.61 2.57 -2.47
C LEU A 190 -12.52 1.71 -1.83
N THR A 191 -12.08 0.69 -2.56
CA THR A 191 -11.12 -0.32 -2.10
C THR A 191 -9.74 0.28 -1.85
N PRO A 192 -8.93 -0.38 -1.02
CA PRO A 192 -7.55 0.01 -0.82
C PRO A 192 -6.79 0.16 -2.15
N PRO A 193 -5.84 1.08 -2.20
CA PRO A 193 -5.10 1.38 -3.43
C PRO A 193 -4.29 0.20 -3.95
N LYS A 194 -3.90 0.31 -5.21
CA LYS A 194 -2.89 -0.48 -5.89
C LYS A 194 -1.67 0.39 -6.15
N LEU A 195 -0.64 -0.18 -6.81
CA LEU A 195 0.51 0.59 -7.27
C LEU A 195 0.07 1.77 -8.13
N GLY A 196 0.61 2.94 -7.84
CA GLY A 196 0.34 4.17 -8.56
C GLY A 196 1.48 4.56 -9.50
N LEU A 197 1.26 5.62 -10.27
CA LEU A 197 2.25 6.11 -11.26
C LEU A 197 3.59 6.48 -10.63
N TYR A 198 3.59 6.97 -9.40
CA TYR A 198 4.80 7.28 -8.64
C TYR A 198 5.62 6.02 -8.35
N ASP A 199 4.96 4.91 -8.00
CA ASP A 199 5.63 3.66 -7.66
C ASP A 199 6.38 3.08 -8.88
N TYR A 200 5.77 3.13 -10.07
CA TYR A 200 6.42 2.74 -11.32
C TYR A 200 7.66 3.59 -11.61
N PHE A 201 7.56 4.90 -11.41
CA PHE A 201 8.68 5.80 -11.59
C PHE A 201 9.80 5.52 -10.58
N THR A 202 9.45 5.27 -9.32
CA THR A 202 10.44 5.00 -8.26
C THR A 202 11.19 3.69 -8.53
N ILE A 203 10.50 2.63 -8.95
CA ILE A 203 11.18 1.38 -9.34
C ILE A 203 12.07 1.60 -10.56
N GLN A 204 11.62 2.36 -11.55
CA GLN A 204 12.47 2.74 -12.68
C GLN A 204 13.73 3.47 -12.21
N TRP A 205 13.61 4.44 -11.32
CA TRP A 205 14.71 5.23 -10.82
C TRP A 205 15.70 4.42 -9.97
N LEU A 206 15.19 3.52 -9.13
CA LEU A 206 16.01 2.72 -8.19
C LEU A 206 16.70 1.53 -8.89
N TYR A 207 16.03 0.89 -9.85
CA TYR A 207 16.41 -0.44 -10.32
C TYR A 207 16.79 -0.54 -11.80
N THR A 208 16.66 0.54 -12.59
CA THR A 208 17.12 0.48 -14.00
C THR A 208 18.65 0.46 -14.06
N PRO A 209 19.29 -0.60 -14.62
CA PRO A 209 20.73 -0.65 -14.75
C PRO A 209 21.24 0.42 -15.73
N LEU A 210 22.20 1.22 -15.31
CA LEU A 210 22.91 2.17 -16.17
C LEU A 210 24.23 1.54 -16.62
N LEU A 211 24.18 0.77 -17.71
CA LEU A 211 25.27 -0.10 -18.14
C LEU A 211 26.58 0.63 -18.47
N ASP A 212 26.53 1.92 -18.80
CA ASP A 212 27.69 2.73 -19.09
C ASP A 212 28.34 3.34 -17.82
N ALA A 213 27.65 3.30 -16.68
CA ALA A 213 28.15 3.79 -15.41
C ALA A 213 29.16 2.80 -14.81
N LYS A 214 30.31 3.31 -14.38
CA LYS A 214 31.38 2.52 -13.74
C LYS A 214 31.38 2.69 -12.21
N SER A 215 30.65 3.66 -11.73
CA SER A 215 30.50 3.97 -10.30
C SER A 215 29.17 4.67 -10.04
N SER A 216 28.73 4.70 -8.80
CA SER A 216 27.53 5.45 -8.39
C SER A 216 27.59 6.94 -8.72
N LYS A 217 28.80 7.54 -8.83
CA LYS A 217 28.97 8.94 -9.26
C LYS A 217 28.60 9.15 -10.72
N ASP A 218 28.84 8.15 -11.56
CA ASP A 218 28.54 8.22 -13.00
C ASP A 218 27.04 8.14 -13.26
N GLU A 219 26.26 7.58 -12.32
CA GLU A 219 24.80 7.47 -12.40
C GLU A 219 24.09 8.80 -12.10
N VAL A 220 24.67 9.63 -11.23
CA VAL A 220 24.03 10.85 -10.71
C VAL A 220 23.47 11.78 -11.81
N PRO A 221 24.19 12.07 -12.92
CA PRO A 221 23.64 12.95 -13.95
C PRO A 221 22.37 12.43 -14.59
N THR A 222 22.29 11.11 -14.87
CA THR A 222 21.13 10.48 -15.48
C THR A 222 19.95 10.43 -14.50
N LEU A 223 20.19 9.98 -13.28
CA LEU A 223 19.16 9.91 -12.23
C LEU A 223 18.59 11.28 -11.88
N SER A 224 19.46 12.32 -11.78
CA SER A 224 19.03 13.69 -11.54
C SER A 224 18.21 14.26 -12.70
N ARG A 225 18.57 13.94 -13.94
CA ARG A 225 17.79 14.33 -15.13
C ARG A 225 16.39 13.72 -15.11
N TRP A 226 16.24 12.44 -14.78
CA TRP A 226 14.93 11.77 -14.69
C TRP A 226 14.01 12.43 -13.66
N ILE A 227 14.57 12.85 -12.50
CA ILE A 227 13.80 13.61 -11.51
C ILE A 227 13.42 15.00 -12.07
N THR A 228 14.37 15.71 -12.70
CA THR A 228 14.15 17.04 -13.25
C THR A 228 13.07 17.04 -14.35
N GLU A 229 13.03 16.02 -15.18
CA GLU A 229 12.00 15.83 -16.22
C GLU A 229 10.58 15.67 -15.63
N LYS A 230 10.46 15.24 -14.37
CA LYS A 230 9.19 15.12 -13.64
C LYS A 230 8.86 16.34 -12.79
N SER A 231 9.77 17.27 -12.65
CA SER A 231 9.61 18.46 -11.81
C SER A 231 8.37 19.27 -12.21
N GLY A 232 7.64 19.73 -11.22
CA GLY A 232 6.39 20.48 -11.40
C GLY A 232 5.15 19.64 -11.69
N ASN A 233 5.30 18.33 -11.94
CA ASN A 233 4.15 17.43 -12.05
C ASN A 233 3.81 16.82 -10.67
N PRO A 234 2.64 17.12 -10.10
CA PRO A 234 2.27 16.67 -8.76
C PRO A 234 2.24 15.14 -8.61
N VAL A 235 2.00 14.39 -9.68
CA VAL A 235 2.00 12.91 -9.69
C VAL A 235 3.34 12.34 -9.19
N TYR A 236 4.46 13.04 -9.43
CA TYR A 236 5.80 12.60 -9.07
C TYR A 236 6.38 13.34 -7.87
N ARG A 237 5.54 14.04 -7.12
CA ARG A 237 5.95 14.71 -5.89
C ARG A 237 6.25 13.66 -4.80
N TYR A 238 7.35 13.88 -4.09
CA TYR A 238 7.68 13.13 -2.89
C TYR A 238 7.40 13.95 -1.65
N GLY A 239 6.65 13.39 -0.72
CA GLY A 239 6.38 13.97 0.59
C GLY A 239 6.71 12.98 1.70
N LYS A 240 7.78 13.28 2.44
CA LYS A 240 8.23 12.44 3.55
C LYS A 240 7.19 12.44 4.68
N GLN A 241 6.98 11.29 5.31
CA GLN A 241 6.20 11.18 6.54
C GLN A 241 6.77 12.09 7.64
N GLN A 242 5.90 12.88 8.28
CA GLN A 242 6.25 13.88 9.28
C GLN A 242 5.90 13.37 10.68
N ILE A 243 6.81 12.59 11.30
CA ILE A 243 6.55 11.89 12.57
C ILE A 243 6.46 12.87 13.77
N SER A 244 7.34 13.86 13.81
CA SER A 244 7.52 14.72 15.01
C SER A 244 6.87 16.11 14.90
N SER A 245 6.71 16.63 13.69
CA SER A 245 6.06 17.91 13.45
C SER A 245 5.45 17.92 12.05
N ARG A 246 4.17 18.28 11.94
CA ARG A 246 3.42 18.32 10.68
C ARG A 246 3.42 19.76 10.17
N LEU A 247 4.44 20.11 9.40
CA LEU A 247 4.65 21.46 8.87
C LEU A 247 4.24 21.61 7.40
N ASP A 248 4.37 20.53 6.63
CA ASP A 248 3.96 20.50 5.22
C ASP A 248 2.54 19.93 5.08
N PRO A 249 1.54 20.77 4.77
CA PRO A 249 0.16 20.29 4.62
C PRO A 249 -0.07 19.41 3.39
N SER A 250 0.88 19.30 2.49
CA SER A 250 0.81 18.42 1.32
C SER A 250 1.48 17.07 1.53
N SER A 251 1.86 16.77 2.76
CA SER A 251 2.53 15.52 3.15
C SER A 251 2.00 15.07 4.53
N VAL A 252 0.67 15.02 4.66
CA VAL A 252 -0.02 14.61 5.87
C VAL A 252 -0.46 13.16 5.72
N GLU A 253 -0.40 12.40 6.80
CA GLU A 253 -0.88 11.01 6.84
C GLU A 253 -2.40 10.98 6.87
N GLU A 254 -2.99 9.95 6.25
CA GLU A 254 -4.43 9.65 6.28
C GLU A 254 -5.30 10.71 5.57
N ASP A 255 -4.71 11.65 4.83
CA ASP A 255 -5.46 12.60 4.02
C ASP A 255 -5.76 12.06 2.61
N LEU A 256 -6.69 12.67 1.91
CA LEU A 256 -7.01 12.41 0.51
C LEU A 256 -7.36 13.70 -0.20
N GLY A 257 -6.85 13.84 -1.43
CA GLY A 257 -7.20 14.95 -2.31
C GLY A 257 -6.38 16.22 -2.08
N ASP A 258 -6.44 17.11 -3.04
CA ASP A 258 -5.68 18.36 -3.09
C ASP A 258 -6.30 19.52 -2.26
N ASP A 259 -7.55 19.35 -1.80
CA ASP A 259 -8.26 20.29 -0.97
C ASP A 259 -8.67 19.63 0.37
N PRO A 260 -7.85 19.78 1.43
CA PRO A 260 -8.09 19.13 2.70
C PRO A 260 -9.36 19.64 3.41
N VAL A 261 -9.79 20.88 3.16
CA VAL A 261 -11.02 21.42 3.73
C VAL A 261 -12.25 20.76 3.11
N LYS A 262 -12.25 20.61 1.80
CA LYS A 262 -13.30 19.93 1.06
C LYS A 262 -13.35 18.43 1.40
N ALA A 263 -12.18 17.79 1.44
CA ALA A 263 -12.04 16.39 1.82
C ALA A 263 -12.57 16.13 3.24
N ALA A 264 -12.18 16.95 4.21
CA ALA A 264 -12.70 16.88 5.57
C ALA A 264 -14.23 17.10 5.62
N GLY A 265 -14.76 17.99 4.78
CA GLY A 265 -16.20 18.21 4.63
C GLY A 265 -16.95 16.93 4.25
N TYR A 266 -16.46 16.18 3.27
CA TYR A 266 -17.00 14.88 2.88
C TYR A 266 -16.87 13.83 3.99
N GLY A 267 -15.70 13.74 4.62
CA GLY A 267 -15.48 12.83 5.75
C GLY A 267 -16.42 13.09 6.91
N ILE A 268 -16.65 14.37 7.29
CA ILE A 268 -17.59 14.74 8.36
C ILE A 268 -19.04 14.39 7.99
N GLN A 269 -19.43 14.54 6.73
CA GLN A 269 -20.76 14.12 6.27
C GLN A 269 -20.93 12.60 6.42
N ASN A 270 -19.92 11.83 6.03
CA ASN A 270 -19.90 10.38 6.19
C ASN A 270 -19.99 9.96 7.67
N LEU A 271 -19.20 10.55 8.55
CA LEU A 271 -19.25 10.26 9.99
C LEU A 271 -20.61 10.55 10.61
N LYS A 272 -21.27 11.65 10.21
CA LYS A 272 -22.64 11.94 10.66
C LYS A 272 -23.64 10.89 10.18
N TYR A 273 -23.49 10.42 8.95
CA TYR A 273 -24.35 9.36 8.41
C TYR A 273 -24.10 8.03 9.14
N GLU A 274 -22.84 7.67 9.36
CA GLU A 274 -22.43 6.49 10.10
C GLU A 274 -22.99 6.47 11.52
N LEU A 275 -22.81 7.57 12.29
CA LEU A 275 -23.34 7.70 13.64
C LEU A 275 -24.86 7.51 13.72
N ALA A 276 -25.59 7.98 12.73
CA ALA A 276 -27.04 7.83 12.68
C ALA A 276 -27.49 6.37 12.47
N HIS A 277 -26.62 5.53 11.90
CA HIS A 277 -26.93 4.14 11.57
C HIS A 277 -26.09 3.12 12.38
N LEU A 278 -25.15 3.58 13.21
CA LEU A 278 -24.17 2.74 13.89
C LEU A 278 -24.83 1.61 14.69
N SER A 279 -25.87 1.93 15.49
CA SER A 279 -26.57 0.93 16.30
C SER A 279 -27.32 -0.13 15.49
N GLU A 280 -27.61 0.15 14.22
CA GLU A 280 -28.20 -0.83 13.30
C GLU A 280 -27.12 -1.73 12.71
N TRP A 281 -25.98 -1.15 12.31
CA TRP A 281 -24.92 -1.87 11.61
C TRP A 281 -24.10 -2.80 12.50
N VAL A 282 -23.95 -2.43 13.78
CA VAL A 282 -23.17 -3.22 14.77
C VAL A 282 -24.06 -4.08 15.68
N LYS A 283 -25.32 -4.31 15.32
CA LYS A 283 -26.14 -5.27 16.05
C LYS A 283 -25.52 -6.65 15.96
N ASP A 284 -25.21 -7.22 17.14
CA ASP A 284 -24.95 -8.64 17.23
C ASP A 284 -26.22 -9.37 16.73
N THR A 285 -26.08 -10.09 15.66
CA THR A 285 -27.09 -11.05 15.22
C THR A 285 -26.78 -12.35 15.92
N ASP A 286 -27.29 -12.47 17.16
CA ASP A 286 -27.37 -13.78 17.85
C ASP A 286 -28.39 -14.70 17.15
#